data_2e4d3caf2ef6106c13a215537200a255
#
_entry.id   2e4d3caf2ef6106c13a215537200a255
#
_cell.length_a   1.000
_cell.length_b   1.000
_cell.length_c   1.000
_cell.angle_alpha   90.00
_cell.angle_beta   90.00
_cell.angle_gamma   90.00
#
_symmetry.space_group_name_H-M   'P 1'
#
loop_
_entity.id
_entity.type
_entity.pdbx_description
1 polymer ?
#
loop_
_entity_poly.entity_id
_entity_poly.type
_entity_poly.pdbx_seq_one_letter_code
_entity_poly.pdbx_strand_id
1 'polypeptide(L)'
;MNSKIIDSLALNTLVNKSNLVGAEIGVGTGINSLNILENLDIKRLYLIDPYADFFTIVSESDRIDKNGVVKTSRRVVSNNMKYPHIHIDSNSFCKEGAIETVKEYSDKIIWIYDISSEAVNKIYDNELDFVYIDGNHKYEYVKQDIILYRDKVKKGGLVSGHDFDRDYVEKAVREVVKENIYYGKSNSRANLDWWYIKV
;
A
#
# COMPACT_ATOMS: atom_id res chain seq x y z
N MET A 1 -6.38 27.62 -10.04
CA MET A 1 -6.01 26.19 -10.15
C MET A 1 -5.96 25.64 -8.76
N ASN A 2 -6.88 24.75 -8.39
CA ASN A 2 -6.76 24.06 -7.10
C ASN A 2 -5.51 23.17 -7.19
N SER A 3 -4.54 23.39 -6.31
CA SER A 3 -3.40 22.49 -6.20
C SER A 3 -3.94 21.11 -5.79
N LYS A 4 -3.72 20.10 -6.62
CA LYS A 4 -3.98 18.71 -6.25
C LYS A 4 -3.11 18.41 -5.04
N ILE A 5 -3.71 17.99 -3.95
CA ILE A 5 -3.00 17.65 -2.71
C ILE A 5 -3.21 16.16 -2.50
N ILE A 6 -2.16 15.39 -2.68
CA ILE A 6 -2.17 13.98 -2.32
C ILE A 6 -1.88 13.83 -0.83
N ASP A 7 -2.59 12.93 -0.16
CA ASP A 7 -2.45 12.74 1.29
C ASP A 7 -1.08 12.18 1.69
N SER A 8 -0.42 11.45 0.82
CA SER A 8 0.95 10.98 1.04
C SER A 8 1.97 12.05 0.70
N LEU A 9 2.83 12.41 1.65
CA LEU A 9 3.91 13.35 1.42
C LEU A 9 4.94 12.81 0.43
N ALA A 10 5.22 11.51 0.48
CA ALA A 10 6.10 10.82 -0.45
C ALA A 10 5.57 10.94 -1.90
N LEU A 11 4.31 10.56 -2.11
CA LEU A 11 3.68 10.58 -3.43
C LEU A 11 3.46 12.00 -3.96
N ASN A 12 3.38 13.00 -3.10
CA ASN A 12 3.25 14.40 -3.50
C ASN A 12 4.45 14.89 -4.34
N THR A 13 5.61 14.22 -4.24
CA THR A 13 6.78 14.47 -5.09
C THR A 13 6.53 14.16 -6.57
N LEU A 14 5.46 13.43 -6.89
CA LEU A 14 5.10 12.98 -8.23
C LEU A 14 4.01 13.83 -8.92
N VAL A 15 3.39 14.78 -8.23
CA VAL A 15 2.22 15.56 -8.71
C VAL A 15 2.44 16.23 -10.07
N ASN A 16 3.68 16.59 -10.41
CA ASN A 16 4.00 17.26 -11.69
C ASN A 16 4.56 16.28 -12.75
N LYS A 17 4.53 14.97 -12.49
CA LYS A 17 4.95 13.95 -13.45
C LYS A 17 3.74 13.39 -14.18
N SER A 18 3.93 12.89 -15.40
CA SER A 18 2.86 12.38 -16.24
C SER A 18 3.10 10.94 -16.69
N ASN A 19 1.99 10.26 -17.06
CA ASN A 19 2.00 8.88 -17.55
C ASN A 19 2.68 7.87 -16.59
N LEU A 20 2.46 8.04 -15.30
CA LEU A 20 3.11 7.25 -14.28
C LEU A 20 2.64 5.79 -14.28
N VAL A 21 3.58 4.88 -14.15
CA VAL A 21 3.34 3.46 -13.84
C VAL A 21 3.76 3.24 -12.39
N GLY A 22 2.83 2.84 -11.53
CA GLY A 22 3.07 2.65 -10.12
C GLY A 22 2.59 1.31 -9.58
N ALA A 23 3.00 1.01 -8.36
CA ALA A 23 2.48 -0.12 -7.59
C ALA A 23 2.17 0.30 -6.15
N GLU A 24 1.08 -0.24 -5.61
CA GLU A 24 0.73 -0.17 -4.19
C GLU A 24 0.70 -1.58 -3.62
N ILE A 25 1.39 -1.79 -2.51
CA ILE A 25 1.44 -3.05 -1.77
C ILE A 25 0.66 -2.86 -0.48
N GLY A 26 -0.42 -3.65 -0.30
CA GLY A 26 -1.34 -3.45 0.82
C GLY A 26 -2.40 -2.40 0.48
N VAL A 27 -3.39 -2.80 -0.30
CA VAL A 27 -4.45 -1.91 -0.81
C VAL A 27 -5.54 -1.68 0.24
N GLY A 28 -5.84 -2.71 1.03
CA GLY A 28 -6.87 -2.63 2.07
C GLY A 28 -8.22 -2.18 1.52
N THR A 29 -8.65 -0.98 1.89
CA THR A 29 -9.94 -0.41 1.46
C THR A 29 -9.92 0.27 0.10
N GLY A 30 -8.74 0.43 -0.52
CA GLY A 30 -8.56 1.17 -1.77
C GLY A 30 -8.58 2.70 -1.62
N ILE A 31 -8.68 3.24 -0.40
CA ILE A 31 -8.74 4.70 -0.19
C ILE A 31 -7.44 5.37 -0.62
N ASN A 32 -6.27 4.79 -0.30
CA ASN A 32 -5.00 5.35 -0.76
C ASN A 32 -4.83 5.18 -2.28
N SER A 33 -5.26 4.04 -2.83
CA SER A 33 -5.30 3.83 -4.29
C SER A 33 -6.14 4.88 -5.00
N LEU A 34 -7.34 5.19 -4.47
CA LEU A 34 -8.20 6.26 -5.00
C LEU A 34 -7.50 7.61 -4.94
N ASN A 35 -6.87 7.94 -3.82
CA ASN A 35 -6.13 9.18 -3.66
C ASN A 35 -4.97 9.31 -4.68
N ILE A 36 -4.26 8.21 -4.96
CA ILE A 36 -3.24 8.13 -6.01
C ILE A 36 -3.86 8.44 -7.39
N LEU A 37 -4.96 7.75 -7.73
CA LEU A 37 -5.61 7.85 -9.04
C LEU A 37 -6.24 9.22 -9.31
N GLU A 38 -6.77 9.87 -8.28
CA GLU A 38 -7.36 11.21 -8.39
C GLU A 38 -6.33 12.33 -8.53
N ASN A 39 -5.16 12.18 -7.92
CA ASN A 39 -4.20 13.28 -7.78
C ASN A 39 -2.97 13.16 -8.67
N LEU A 40 -2.61 11.95 -9.13
CA LEU A 40 -1.50 11.72 -10.05
C LEU A 40 -1.98 11.40 -11.47
N ASP A 41 -1.17 11.72 -12.46
CA ASP A 41 -1.42 11.31 -13.84
C ASP A 41 -0.94 9.86 -14.06
N ILE A 42 -1.79 8.92 -13.68
CA ILE A 42 -1.52 7.48 -13.71
C ILE A 42 -1.87 6.92 -15.10
N LYS A 43 -0.88 6.26 -15.71
CA LYS A 43 -1.05 5.41 -16.89
C LYS A 43 -1.46 3.98 -16.47
N ARG A 44 -0.84 3.46 -15.40
CA ARG A 44 -1.09 2.11 -14.87
C ARG A 44 -0.76 2.05 -13.39
N LEU A 45 -1.63 1.44 -12.61
CA LEU A 45 -1.42 1.18 -11.19
C LEU A 45 -1.61 -0.31 -10.90
N TYR A 46 -0.56 -0.95 -10.42
CA TYR A 46 -0.62 -2.30 -9.87
C TYR A 46 -1.11 -2.23 -8.44
N LEU A 47 -2.22 -2.88 -8.15
CA LEU A 47 -2.81 -2.99 -6.82
C LEU A 47 -2.60 -4.41 -6.29
N ILE A 48 -1.77 -4.54 -5.26
CA ILE A 48 -1.27 -5.81 -4.75
C ILE A 48 -1.77 -6.03 -3.34
N ASP A 49 -2.69 -6.98 -3.19
CA ASP A 49 -3.24 -7.37 -1.89
C ASP A 49 -3.79 -8.80 -1.96
N PRO A 50 -3.44 -9.72 -1.05
CA PRO A 50 -3.95 -11.08 -1.05
C PRO A 50 -5.42 -11.17 -0.65
N TYR A 51 -5.98 -10.17 0.05
CA TYR A 51 -7.35 -10.15 0.59
C TYR A 51 -7.74 -11.45 1.33
N ALA A 52 -9.06 -11.77 1.29
CA ALA A 52 -9.63 -12.91 2.01
C ALA A 52 -9.24 -14.28 1.47
N ASP A 53 -8.72 -14.39 0.26
CA ASP A 53 -8.32 -15.67 -0.34
C ASP A 53 -7.19 -16.34 0.45
N PHE A 54 -6.45 -15.57 1.25
CA PHE A 54 -5.39 -16.05 2.12
C PHE A 54 -5.78 -16.18 3.59
N PHE A 55 -7.03 -15.83 3.95
CA PHE A 55 -7.48 -15.78 5.34
C PHE A 55 -8.80 -16.52 5.54
N THR A 56 -8.89 -17.25 6.66
CA THR A 56 -10.16 -17.82 7.15
C THR A 56 -10.68 -16.96 8.28
N ILE A 57 -11.93 -16.52 8.18
CA ILE A 57 -12.63 -15.85 9.28
C ILE A 57 -12.92 -16.90 10.34
N VAL A 58 -12.32 -16.76 11.52
CA VAL A 58 -12.53 -17.69 12.65
C VAL A 58 -13.52 -17.16 13.67
N SER A 59 -13.76 -15.86 13.69
CA SER A 59 -14.83 -15.24 14.48
C SER A 59 -15.23 -13.90 13.89
N GLU A 60 -16.50 -13.57 14.03
CA GLU A 60 -17.10 -12.31 13.64
C GLU A 60 -17.90 -11.76 14.82
N SER A 61 -17.80 -10.47 15.07
CA SER A 61 -18.56 -9.80 16.12
C SER A 61 -18.97 -8.40 15.68
N ASP A 62 -20.25 -8.08 15.87
CA ASP A 62 -20.77 -6.77 15.59
C ASP A 62 -20.74 -5.89 16.82
N ARG A 63 -20.37 -4.64 16.63
CA ARG A 63 -20.49 -3.57 17.63
C ARG A 63 -21.27 -2.42 17.02
N ILE A 64 -22.17 -1.84 17.81
CA ILE A 64 -22.85 -0.60 17.42
C ILE A 64 -22.08 0.55 18.03
N ASP A 65 -21.60 1.48 17.20
CA ASP A 65 -20.91 2.66 17.67
C ASP A 65 -21.92 3.70 18.24
N LYS A 66 -21.38 4.78 18.82
CA LYS A 66 -22.19 5.86 19.44
C LYS A 66 -23.15 6.57 18.47
N ASN A 67 -23.01 6.36 17.17
CA ASN A 67 -23.87 6.93 16.13
C ASN A 67 -24.88 5.91 15.58
N GLY A 68 -24.97 4.70 16.18
CA GLY A 68 -25.85 3.63 15.74
C GLY A 68 -25.35 2.85 14.53
N VAL A 69 -24.10 3.04 14.13
CA VAL A 69 -23.50 2.33 12.99
C VAL A 69 -22.96 0.98 13.46
N VAL A 70 -23.39 -0.07 12.77
CA VAL A 70 -22.86 -1.43 13.01
C VAL A 70 -21.45 -1.52 12.46
N LYS A 71 -20.50 -1.87 13.31
CA LYS A 71 -19.12 -2.18 12.96
C LYS A 71 -18.84 -3.65 13.21
N THR A 72 -18.55 -4.38 12.16
CA THR A 72 -18.20 -5.80 12.24
C THR A 72 -16.71 -5.96 12.43
N SER A 73 -16.30 -6.58 13.52
CA SER A 73 -14.91 -7.00 13.74
C SER A 73 -14.76 -8.46 13.35
N ARG A 74 -13.75 -8.76 12.54
CA ARG A 74 -13.45 -10.12 12.08
C ARG A 74 -12.09 -10.55 12.60
N ARG A 75 -12.04 -11.70 13.25
CA ARG A 75 -10.77 -12.38 13.53
C ARG A 75 -10.49 -13.35 12.39
N VAL A 76 -9.38 -13.17 11.72
CA VAL A 76 -8.96 -14.02 10.61
C VAL A 76 -7.69 -14.78 10.98
N VAL A 77 -7.56 -15.99 10.45
CA VAL A 77 -6.31 -16.76 10.47
C VAL A 77 -5.84 -16.89 9.04
N SER A 78 -4.56 -16.67 8.83
CA SER A 78 -3.97 -16.94 7.53
C SER A 78 -4.07 -18.44 7.21
N ASN A 79 -4.59 -18.76 6.03
CA ASN A 79 -4.57 -20.12 5.50
C ASN A 79 -3.14 -20.56 5.10
N ASN A 80 -2.22 -19.60 5.06
CA ASN A 80 -0.81 -19.87 4.83
C ASN A 80 -0.06 -19.82 6.16
N MET A 81 0.57 -20.94 6.57
CA MET A 81 1.34 -21.04 7.82
C MET A 81 2.47 -19.99 7.93
N LYS A 82 2.85 -19.35 6.81
CA LYS A 82 3.82 -18.27 6.75
C LYS A 82 3.31 -16.94 7.36
N TYR A 83 2.00 -16.80 7.55
CA TYR A 83 1.34 -15.55 8.02
C TYR A 83 0.34 -15.81 9.15
N PRO A 84 0.76 -16.32 10.33
CA PRO A 84 -0.17 -16.59 11.42
C PRO A 84 -0.63 -15.26 12.05
N HIS A 85 -1.96 -15.10 12.19
CA HIS A 85 -2.65 -14.07 12.98
C HIS A 85 -2.56 -12.62 12.48
N ILE A 86 -3.55 -12.24 11.67
CA ILE A 86 -3.85 -10.84 11.38
C ILE A 86 -5.21 -10.50 12.01
N HIS A 87 -5.27 -9.39 12.76
CA HIS A 87 -6.53 -8.78 13.17
C HIS A 87 -6.95 -7.78 12.11
N ILE A 88 -8.13 -7.97 11.54
CA ILE A 88 -8.74 -7.02 10.60
C ILE A 88 -9.96 -6.42 11.29
N ASP A 89 -9.93 -5.12 11.54
CA ASP A 89 -11.08 -4.37 12.01
C ASP A 89 -11.86 -3.84 10.79
N SER A 90 -13.12 -4.24 10.68
CA SER A 90 -14.15 -3.73 9.80
C SER A 90 -14.38 -4.40 8.43
N ASN A 91 -15.62 -4.23 7.92
CA ASN A 91 -16.11 -4.63 6.58
C ASN A 91 -15.34 -3.96 5.41
N SER A 92 -14.40 -3.09 5.69
CA SER A 92 -13.71 -2.29 4.70
C SER A 92 -12.49 -2.98 4.06
N PHE A 93 -12.00 -4.06 4.65
CA PHE A 93 -10.90 -4.84 4.10
C PHE A 93 -11.39 -6.01 3.26
N CYS A 94 -12.42 -5.82 2.47
CA CYS A 94 -12.85 -6.81 1.50
C CYS A 94 -12.49 -6.35 0.08
N LYS A 95 -12.13 -7.31 -0.74
CA LYS A 95 -11.79 -7.14 -2.15
C LYS A 95 -12.85 -6.33 -2.90
N GLU A 96 -14.12 -6.66 -2.68
CA GLU A 96 -15.27 -6.03 -3.34
C GLU A 96 -15.38 -4.54 -2.96
N GLY A 97 -15.13 -4.21 -1.70
CA GLY A 97 -15.12 -2.83 -1.22
C GLY A 97 -14.02 -1.99 -1.86
N ALA A 98 -12.83 -2.56 -1.98
CA ALA A 98 -11.71 -1.87 -2.64
C ALA A 98 -11.97 -1.69 -4.16
N ILE A 99 -12.50 -2.71 -4.83
CA ILE A 99 -12.88 -2.62 -6.25
C ILE A 99 -13.92 -1.51 -6.45
N GLU A 100 -14.95 -1.45 -5.60
CA GLU A 100 -15.98 -0.39 -5.67
C GLU A 100 -15.38 1.00 -5.44
N THR A 101 -14.42 1.12 -4.51
CA THR A 101 -13.76 2.40 -4.20
C THR A 101 -13.05 2.99 -5.42
N VAL A 102 -12.41 2.17 -6.25
CA VAL A 102 -11.61 2.62 -7.39
C VAL A 102 -12.23 2.34 -8.75
N LYS A 103 -13.49 1.96 -8.80
CA LYS A 103 -14.18 1.47 -10.02
C LYS A 103 -14.11 2.42 -11.22
N GLU A 104 -14.12 3.73 -10.98
CA GLU A 104 -14.06 4.75 -12.03
C GLU A 104 -12.73 4.79 -12.78
N TYR A 105 -11.69 4.15 -12.21
CA TYR A 105 -10.33 4.07 -12.77
C TYR A 105 -9.95 2.65 -13.19
N SER A 106 -10.93 1.75 -13.37
CA SER A 106 -10.68 0.33 -13.64
C SER A 106 -9.84 0.06 -14.89
N ASP A 107 -9.88 0.95 -15.88
CA ASP A 107 -9.07 0.90 -17.09
C ASP A 107 -7.56 1.14 -16.86
N LYS A 108 -7.20 1.75 -15.72
CA LYS A 108 -5.82 2.03 -15.33
C LYS A 108 -5.25 1.03 -14.33
N ILE A 109 -6.08 0.12 -13.79
CA ILE A 109 -5.73 -0.74 -12.67
C ILE A 109 -5.40 -2.15 -13.14
N ILE A 110 -4.32 -2.70 -12.60
CA ILE A 110 -4.02 -4.13 -12.67
C ILE A 110 -4.04 -4.68 -11.24
N TRP A 111 -5.06 -5.49 -10.94
CA TRP A 111 -5.15 -6.21 -9.68
C TRP A 111 -4.24 -7.42 -9.66
N ILE A 112 -3.46 -7.58 -8.58
CA ILE A 112 -2.68 -8.78 -8.29
C ILE A 112 -3.10 -9.29 -6.91
N TYR A 113 -3.97 -10.28 -6.90
CA TYR A 113 -4.47 -10.93 -5.69
C TYR A 113 -3.49 -11.99 -5.21
N ASP A 114 -2.35 -11.52 -4.70
CA ASP A 114 -1.27 -12.38 -4.25
C ASP A 114 -0.46 -11.70 -3.14
N ILE A 115 0.34 -12.46 -2.42
CA ILE A 115 1.31 -11.89 -1.49
C ILE A 115 2.41 -11.16 -2.28
N SER A 116 2.98 -10.12 -1.69
CA SER A 116 3.96 -9.25 -2.35
C SER A 116 5.15 -10.01 -2.94
N SER A 117 5.63 -11.05 -2.23
CA SER A 117 6.77 -11.88 -2.67
C SER A 117 6.50 -12.73 -3.91
N GLU A 118 5.24 -13.04 -4.21
CA GLU A 118 4.85 -13.74 -5.44
C GLU A 118 4.40 -12.75 -6.52
N ALA A 119 3.69 -11.70 -6.11
CA ALA A 119 3.21 -10.65 -6.99
C ALA A 119 4.35 -9.95 -7.75
N VAL A 120 5.51 -9.80 -7.12
CA VAL A 120 6.69 -9.16 -7.72
C VAL A 120 7.14 -9.79 -9.04
N ASN A 121 6.90 -11.09 -9.24
CA ASN A 121 7.24 -11.82 -10.46
C ASN A 121 6.35 -11.43 -11.67
N LYS A 122 5.24 -10.71 -11.42
CA LYS A 122 4.30 -10.23 -12.46
C LYS A 122 4.64 -8.81 -12.95
N ILE A 123 5.69 -8.20 -12.43
CA ILE A 123 6.15 -6.86 -12.76
C ILE A 123 7.58 -6.96 -13.28
N TYR A 124 7.86 -6.31 -14.42
CA TYR A 124 9.19 -6.30 -15.01
C TYR A 124 10.14 -5.39 -14.23
N ASP A 125 11.43 -5.69 -14.28
CA ASP A 125 12.46 -4.83 -13.70
C ASP A 125 12.48 -3.46 -14.40
N ASN A 126 12.64 -2.40 -13.61
CA ASN A 126 12.63 -1.01 -14.08
C ASN A 126 11.35 -0.62 -14.85
N GLU A 127 10.21 -1.22 -14.53
CA GLU A 127 8.91 -0.86 -15.11
C GLU A 127 8.26 0.32 -14.38
N LEU A 128 8.39 0.36 -13.04
CA LEU A 128 7.68 1.29 -12.19
C LEU A 128 8.36 2.66 -12.10
N ASP A 129 7.57 3.71 -12.13
CA ASP A 129 8.01 5.06 -11.76
C ASP A 129 8.00 5.25 -10.24
N PHE A 130 7.11 4.51 -9.56
CA PHE A 130 7.07 4.48 -8.09
C PHE A 130 6.50 3.18 -7.54
N VAL A 131 6.84 2.89 -6.27
CA VAL A 131 6.16 1.90 -5.43
C VAL A 131 5.81 2.53 -4.08
N TYR A 132 4.62 2.21 -3.57
CA TYR A 132 4.15 2.57 -2.24
C TYR A 132 3.89 1.31 -1.41
N ILE A 133 4.63 1.13 -0.31
CA ILE A 133 4.62 -0.08 0.53
C ILE A 133 3.84 0.23 1.80
N ASP A 134 2.65 -0.36 1.92
CA ASP A 134 1.75 -0.24 3.07
C ASP A 134 1.08 -1.60 3.42
N GLY A 135 1.86 -2.68 3.28
CA GLY A 135 1.39 -4.04 3.51
C GLY A 135 1.59 -4.50 4.95
N ASN A 136 2.32 -5.59 5.14
CA ASN A 136 2.60 -6.12 6.48
C ASN A 136 3.75 -5.35 7.14
N HIS A 137 3.47 -4.69 8.29
CA HIS A 137 4.41 -3.82 9.00
C HIS A 137 5.45 -4.55 9.87
N LYS A 138 5.53 -5.89 9.84
CA LYS A 138 6.60 -6.60 10.54
C LYS A 138 7.91 -6.41 9.78
N TYR A 139 9.00 -6.30 10.54
CA TYR A 139 10.34 -6.01 10.04
C TYR A 139 10.75 -6.86 8.82
N GLU A 140 10.53 -8.18 8.88
CA GLU A 140 10.95 -9.11 7.81
C GLU A 140 10.22 -8.85 6.50
N TYR A 141 8.92 -8.49 6.57
CA TYR A 141 8.11 -8.24 5.38
C TYR A 141 8.41 -6.87 4.76
N VAL A 142 8.52 -5.82 5.58
CA VAL A 142 8.92 -4.49 5.10
C VAL A 142 10.29 -4.57 4.41
N LYS A 143 11.25 -5.24 5.06
CA LYS A 143 12.58 -5.46 4.49
C LYS A 143 12.52 -6.22 3.17
N GLN A 144 11.75 -7.30 3.11
CA GLN A 144 11.56 -8.10 1.90
C GLN A 144 10.95 -7.28 0.77
N ASP A 145 9.88 -6.53 1.05
CA ASP A 145 9.19 -5.73 0.06
C ASP A 145 10.10 -4.64 -0.53
N ILE A 146 10.87 -3.93 0.32
CA ILE A 146 11.83 -2.93 -0.17
C ILE A 146 12.85 -3.57 -1.12
N ILE A 147 13.44 -4.70 -0.74
CA ILE A 147 14.45 -5.39 -1.55
C ILE A 147 13.88 -5.84 -2.89
N LEU A 148 12.70 -6.48 -2.88
CA LEU A 148 12.08 -7.05 -4.07
C LEU A 148 11.58 -5.96 -5.05
N TYR A 149 10.92 -4.93 -4.53
CA TYR A 149 10.29 -3.92 -5.38
C TYR A 149 11.21 -2.78 -5.79
N ARG A 150 12.32 -2.59 -5.09
CA ARG A 150 13.35 -1.66 -5.52
C ARG A 150 13.81 -1.94 -6.97
N ASP A 151 14.00 -3.21 -7.31
CA ASP A 151 14.48 -3.57 -8.66
C ASP A 151 13.41 -3.37 -9.73
N LYS A 152 12.14 -3.33 -9.34
CA LYS A 152 11.01 -3.02 -10.23
C LYS A 152 10.90 -1.53 -10.56
N VAL A 153 11.40 -0.66 -9.67
CA VAL A 153 11.39 0.79 -9.87
C VAL A 153 12.53 1.21 -10.80
N LYS A 154 12.25 2.14 -11.71
CA LYS A 154 13.25 2.75 -12.60
C LYS A 154 14.32 3.51 -11.81
N LYS A 155 15.49 3.66 -12.39
CA LYS A 155 16.48 4.64 -11.90
C LYS A 155 15.86 6.06 -11.92
N GLY A 156 16.01 6.80 -10.83
CA GLY A 156 15.34 8.09 -10.61
C GLY A 156 13.88 8.00 -10.18
N GLY A 157 13.34 6.77 -10.03
CA GLY A 157 12.00 6.53 -9.53
C GLY A 157 11.91 6.55 -8.01
N LEU A 158 10.69 6.60 -7.50
CA LEU A 158 10.38 6.71 -6.07
C LEU A 158 10.14 5.34 -5.46
N VAL A 159 10.86 5.01 -4.40
CA VAL A 159 10.51 3.91 -3.49
C VAL A 159 10.02 4.52 -2.19
N SER A 160 8.83 4.16 -1.75
CA SER A 160 8.17 4.81 -0.63
C SER A 160 7.28 3.84 0.15
N GLY A 161 6.84 4.26 1.32
CA GLY A 161 5.88 3.51 2.13
C GLY A 161 5.39 4.31 3.32
N HIS A 162 4.56 3.66 4.12
CA HIS A 162 3.88 4.23 5.27
C HIS A 162 4.48 3.76 6.61
N ASP A 163 3.94 4.28 7.72
CA ASP A 163 4.23 3.82 9.09
C ASP A 163 5.70 3.92 9.53
N PHE A 164 6.47 4.90 9.05
CA PHE A 164 7.88 5.07 9.45
C PHE A 164 8.06 5.37 10.94
N ASP A 165 7.02 5.77 11.64
CA ASP A 165 6.97 5.97 13.09
C ASP A 165 6.82 4.67 13.89
N ARG A 166 6.73 3.51 13.21
CA ARG A 166 6.80 2.18 13.85
C ARG A 166 8.22 1.66 13.85
N ASP A 167 8.74 1.31 15.01
CA ASP A 167 10.12 0.84 15.21
C ASP A 167 10.57 -0.24 14.21
N TYR A 168 9.66 -1.18 13.89
CA TYR A 168 9.97 -2.27 12.97
C TYR A 168 10.09 -1.80 11.52
N VAL A 169 9.26 -0.82 11.11
CA VAL A 169 9.32 -0.23 9.76
C VAL A 169 10.56 0.62 9.64
N GLU A 170 10.80 1.55 10.57
CA GLU A 170 12.00 2.39 10.59
C GLU A 170 13.28 1.55 10.53
N LYS A 171 13.37 0.50 11.37
CA LYS A 171 14.52 -0.39 11.40
C LYS A 171 14.75 -1.07 10.06
N ALA A 172 13.70 -1.61 9.43
CA ALA A 172 13.81 -2.28 8.14
C ALA A 172 14.29 -1.32 7.05
N VAL A 173 13.69 -0.14 6.97
CA VAL A 173 14.04 0.90 5.98
C VAL A 173 15.51 1.31 6.13
N ARG A 174 15.94 1.68 7.35
CA ARG A 174 17.32 2.13 7.61
C ARG A 174 18.38 1.06 7.37
N GLU A 175 18.01 -0.22 7.51
CA GLU A 175 18.96 -1.30 7.28
C GLU A 175 19.23 -1.55 5.80
N VAL A 176 18.20 -1.49 4.95
CA VAL A 176 18.33 -1.88 3.54
C VAL A 176 18.51 -0.72 2.57
N VAL A 177 18.03 0.47 2.92
CA VAL A 177 18.16 1.65 2.07
C VAL A 177 19.53 2.28 2.26
N LYS A 178 20.27 2.47 1.17
CA LYS A 178 21.60 3.11 1.17
C LYS A 178 21.56 4.54 0.68
N GLU A 179 20.45 4.92 0.02
CA GLU A 179 20.17 6.27 -0.43
C GLU A 179 19.76 7.17 0.74
N ASN A 180 19.66 8.47 0.47
CA ASN A 180 19.13 9.41 1.46
C ASN A 180 17.66 9.13 1.70
N ILE A 181 17.31 8.78 2.94
CA ILE A 181 15.94 8.53 3.37
C ILE A 181 15.32 9.87 3.78
N TYR A 182 14.18 10.17 3.16
CA TYR A 182 13.29 11.26 3.56
C TYR A 182 12.10 10.67 4.29
N TYR A 183 11.53 11.41 5.25
CA TYR A 183 10.32 11.01 5.95
C TYR A 183 9.54 12.22 6.43
N GLY A 184 8.25 12.07 6.57
CA GLY A 184 7.36 13.13 7.03
C GLY A 184 5.90 12.72 6.97
N LYS A 185 5.01 13.57 7.51
CA LYS A 185 3.56 13.36 7.44
C LYS A 185 2.88 14.56 6.80
N SER A 186 1.83 14.29 6.04
CA SER A 186 0.88 15.33 5.63
C SER A 186 -0.03 15.71 6.80
N ASN A 187 -0.70 16.85 6.70
CA ASN A 187 -1.61 17.33 7.74
C ASN A 187 -2.84 16.43 7.96
N SER A 188 -3.16 15.57 6.99
CA SER A 188 -4.31 14.66 7.01
C SER A 188 -4.00 13.27 7.55
N ARG A 189 -2.72 12.91 7.70
CA ARG A 189 -2.31 11.57 8.16
C ARG A 189 -1.75 11.57 9.57
N ALA A 190 -2.07 10.52 10.33
CA ALA A 190 -1.53 10.31 11.67
C ALA A 190 -0.08 9.83 11.63
N ASN A 191 0.26 8.95 10.70
CA ASN A 191 1.54 8.25 10.63
C ASN A 191 2.46 8.86 9.58
N LEU A 192 3.77 8.53 9.65
CA LEU A 192 4.80 9.06 8.77
C LEU A 192 4.93 8.23 7.49
N ASP A 193 5.02 8.91 6.36
CA ASP A 193 5.58 8.32 5.14
C ASP A 193 7.10 8.32 5.20
N TRP A 194 7.72 7.39 4.47
CA TRP A 194 9.15 7.38 4.16
C TRP A 194 9.35 7.20 2.66
N TRP A 195 10.45 7.73 2.14
CA TRP A 195 10.80 7.56 0.74
C TRP A 195 12.27 7.81 0.45
N TYR A 196 12.70 7.29 -0.68
CA TYR A 196 13.98 7.63 -1.31
C TYR A 196 13.85 7.57 -2.83
N ILE A 197 14.82 8.17 -3.52
CA ILE A 197 14.93 8.10 -4.98
C ILE A 197 15.98 7.04 -5.32
N LYS A 198 15.59 6.05 -6.13
CA LYS A 198 16.52 5.00 -6.58
C LYS A 198 17.62 5.57 -7.48
N VAL A 199 18.88 5.34 -7.16
CA VAL A 199 20.04 5.73 -7.94
C VAL A 199 20.58 4.62 -8.83
#